data_7466512f5c0a069c680f9be1aa54f66e
#
_entry.id   7466512f5c0a069c680f9be1aa54f66e
#
_cell.length_a   1.000
_cell.length_b   1.000
_cell.length_c   1.000
_cell.angle_alpha   90.00
_cell.angle_beta   90.00
_cell.angle_gamma   90.00
#
_symmetry.space_group_name_H-M   'P 1'
#
loop_
_entity.id
_entity.type
_entity.pdbx_description
1 polymer ?
#
loop_
_entity_poly.entity_id
_entity_poly.type
_entity_poly.pdbx_seq_one_letter_code
_entity_poly.pdbx_strand_id
1 'polypeptide(L)'
;VAIITKYSPEKGSCVRQCTRELFDGDDVADRKNRFHMAQWVNPDRGEMFFARRVVFVEGETEKVILPYLAEKIGVFNPDISVIDCGSKHNLPLYITVAEAFEIPYLVVHDEDPIPYPIPDDWSEEKKREKQRTYELNKMIADLVKTPLGQVEVLSPDFERAAGVSKSQGEKKGKALAALDHFASVDAENIPERLKRVVRAV
;
A
#
# COMPACT_ATOMS: atom_id res chain seq x y z
N VAL A 1 -6.21 21.30 1.78
CA VAL A 1 -6.90 20.51 0.73
C VAL A 1 -8.35 20.36 1.15
N ALA A 2 -9.28 20.52 0.21
CA ALA A 2 -10.70 20.21 0.37
C ALA A 2 -11.09 19.26 -0.78
N ILE A 3 -11.75 18.17 -0.45
CA ILE A 3 -12.25 17.21 -1.42
C ILE A 3 -13.75 17.44 -1.60
N ILE A 4 -14.19 17.67 -2.83
CA ILE A 4 -15.60 17.85 -3.15
C ILE A 4 -16.06 16.63 -3.92
N THR A 5 -16.94 15.84 -3.32
CA THR A 5 -17.52 14.65 -3.95
C THR A 5 -18.96 14.92 -4.33
N LYS A 6 -19.29 14.76 -5.60
CA LYS A 6 -20.66 14.83 -6.10
C LYS A 6 -21.26 13.42 -6.13
N TYR A 7 -22.31 13.18 -5.36
CA TYR A 7 -22.93 11.86 -5.28
C TYR A 7 -24.04 11.68 -6.34
N SER A 8 -25.05 12.52 -6.29
CA SER A 8 -26.17 12.50 -7.24
C SER A 8 -26.87 13.85 -7.22
N PRO A 9 -27.74 14.15 -8.21
CA PRO A 9 -28.56 15.38 -8.17
C PRO A 9 -29.40 15.49 -6.90
N GLU A 10 -29.84 14.39 -6.33
CA GLU A 10 -30.70 14.33 -5.14
C GLU A 10 -29.90 14.46 -3.84
N LYS A 11 -28.69 13.87 -3.78
CA LYS A 11 -27.82 13.90 -2.61
C LYS A 11 -26.87 15.10 -2.58
N GLY A 12 -26.76 15.82 -3.71
CA GLY A 12 -25.89 16.99 -3.82
C GLY A 12 -24.40 16.66 -3.78
N SER A 13 -23.61 17.63 -3.28
CA SER A 13 -22.15 17.49 -3.13
C SER A 13 -21.79 17.50 -1.64
N CYS A 14 -20.81 16.68 -1.29
CA CYS A 14 -20.22 16.68 0.04
C CYS A 14 -18.82 17.27 -0.03
N VAL A 15 -18.48 18.12 0.94
CA VAL A 15 -17.13 18.69 1.10
C VAL A 15 -16.47 18.02 2.27
N ARG A 16 -15.31 17.41 2.04
CA ARG A 16 -14.44 16.85 3.07
C ARG A 16 -13.21 17.72 3.18
N GLN A 17 -12.98 18.25 4.35
CA GLN A 17 -11.82 19.09 4.61
C GLN A 17 -11.26 18.74 5.98
N CYS A 18 -9.96 18.50 6.03
CA CYS A 18 -9.29 18.36 7.31
C CYS A 18 -9.17 19.76 7.96
N THR A 19 -9.82 19.93 9.10
CA THR A 19 -9.84 21.17 9.88
C THR A 19 -8.91 21.12 11.10
N ARG A 20 -8.26 19.99 11.35
CA ARG A 20 -7.32 19.77 12.45
C ARG A 20 -5.91 19.60 11.94
N GLU A 21 -4.93 19.84 12.81
CA GLU A 21 -3.56 19.42 12.54
C GLU A 21 -3.53 17.89 12.38
N LEU A 22 -2.98 17.42 11.25
CA LEU A 22 -2.88 16.00 10.94
C LEU A 22 -1.76 15.31 11.69
N PHE A 23 -0.76 16.06 12.04
CA PHE A 23 0.44 15.60 12.67
C PHE A 23 0.68 16.42 13.93
N ASP A 24 0.63 15.80 15.08
CA ASP A 24 0.88 16.37 16.40
C ASP A 24 1.96 15.57 17.13
N GLY A 25 2.58 16.19 18.15
CA GLY A 25 3.70 15.64 18.90
C GLY A 25 5.06 16.20 18.47
N ASP A 26 6.10 15.74 19.09
CA ASP A 26 7.47 16.28 18.94
C ASP A 26 8.07 16.10 17.53
N ASP A 27 7.41 15.33 16.68
CA ASP A 27 7.86 14.92 15.36
C ASP A 27 7.01 15.50 14.20
N VAL A 28 6.15 16.49 14.51
CA VAL A 28 5.18 17.07 13.56
C VAL A 28 5.85 17.63 12.31
N ALA A 29 6.92 18.42 12.51
CA ALA A 29 7.60 19.08 11.40
C ALA A 29 8.23 18.06 10.44
N ASP A 30 8.81 16.98 10.97
CA ASP A 30 9.44 15.93 10.16
C ASP A 30 8.39 15.13 9.38
N ARG A 31 7.29 14.73 10.01
CA ARG A 31 6.20 14.01 9.32
C ARG A 31 5.53 14.86 8.24
N LYS A 32 5.30 16.14 8.54
CA LYS A 32 4.74 17.09 7.57
C LYS A 32 5.68 17.28 6.37
N ASN A 33 6.98 17.42 6.63
CA ASN A 33 7.99 17.53 5.59
C ASN A 33 8.11 16.26 4.77
N ARG A 34 8.10 15.07 5.39
CA ARG A 34 8.12 13.79 4.68
C ARG A 34 6.90 13.62 3.78
N PHE A 35 5.71 14.01 4.26
CA PHE A 35 4.51 13.96 3.45
C PHE A 35 4.58 14.91 2.25
N HIS A 36 5.00 16.16 2.47
CA HIS A 36 5.19 17.12 1.39
C HIS A 36 6.23 16.65 0.37
N MET A 37 7.38 16.16 0.83
CA MET A 37 8.42 15.61 -0.05
C MET A 37 7.91 14.40 -0.84
N ALA A 38 7.18 13.49 -0.21
CA ALA A 38 6.60 12.33 -0.86
C ALA A 38 5.61 12.71 -1.98
N GLN A 39 4.81 13.76 -1.78
CA GLN A 39 3.88 14.29 -2.79
C GLN A 39 4.62 15.04 -3.91
N TRP A 40 5.68 15.79 -3.58
CA TRP A 40 6.45 16.56 -4.55
C TRP A 40 7.27 15.68 -5.49
N VAL A 41 7.87 14.63 -4.96
CA VAL A 41 8.72 13.70 -5.72
C VAL A 41 7.90 12.76 -6.61
N ASN A 42 6.67 12.44 -6.20
CA ASN A 42 5.79 11.56 -6.96
C ASN A 42 4.36 12.14 -7.00
N PRO A 43 4.02 12.92 -8.04
CA PRO A 43 2.69 13.52 -8.19
C PRO A 43 1.56 12.50 -8.27
N ASP A 44 1.84 11.26 -8.71
CA ASP A 44 0.84 10.17 -8.78
C ASP A 44 0.25 9.88 -7.39
N ARG A 45 1.01 10.13 -6.33
CA ARG A 45 0.51 10.00 -4.94
C ARG A 45 -0.61 10.98 -4.61
N GLY A 46 -0.70 12.08 -5.34
CA GLY A 46 -1.81 13.05 -5.25
C GLY A 46 -3.14 12.49 -5.76
N GLU A 47 -3.14 11.43 -6.57
CA GLU A 47 -4.35 10.78 -7.06
C GLU A 47 -5.25 10.27 -5.93
N MET A 48 -4.68 9.99 -4.74
CA MET A 48 -5.45 9.59 -3.58
C MET A 48 -6.61 10.52 -3.24
N PHE A 49 -6.49 11.82 -3.54
CA PHE A 49 -7.53 12.82 -3.26
C PHE A 49 -8.67 12.84 -4.28
N PHE A 50 -8.50 12.14 -5.40
CA PHE A 50 -9.46 12.08 -6.50
C PHE A 50 -10.11 10.71 -6.66
N ALA A 51 -9.50 9.67 -6.10
CA ALA A 51 -10.01 8.32 -6.16
C ALA A 51 -11.24 8.13 -5.26
N ARG A 52 -12.13 7.21 -5.62
CA ARG A 52 -13.24 6.80 -4.76
C ARG A 52 -12.78 5.87 -3.65
N ARG A 53 -11.73 5.12 -3.92
CA ARG A 53 -11.03 4.25 -2.98
C ARG A 53 -9.56 4.20 -3.34
N VAL A 54 -8.71 4.05 -2.35
CA VAL A 54 -7.26 4.00 -2.54
C VAL A 54 -6.73 2.66 -2.02
N VAL A 55 -5.74 2.12 -2.72
CA VAL A 55 -4.95 0.99 -2.25
C VAL A 55 -3.54 1.49 -1.98
N PHE A 56 -3.12 1.50 -0.73
CA PHE A 56 -1.76 1.83 -0.32
C PHE A 56 -0.90 0.60 -0.36
N VAL A 57 0.20 0.67 -1.09
CA VAL A 57 1.19 -0.41 -1.22
C VAL A 57 2.58 0.07 -0.83
N GLU A 58 3.48 -0.86 -0.54
CA GLU A 58 4.84 -0.52 -0.11
C GLU A 58 5.67 0.06 -1.23
N GLY A 59 5.51 -0.44 -2.45
CA GLY A 59 6.38 -0.10 -3.55
C GLY A 59 5.79 -0.24 -4.95
N GLU A 60 6.68 -0.01 -5.92
CA GLU A 60 6.34 0.02 -7.33
C GLU A 60 5.84 -1.34 -7.87
N THR A 61 6.32 -2.45 -7.31
CA THR A 61 5.95 -3.79 -7.77
C THR A 61 4.45 -4.02 -7.60
N GLU A 62 3.93 -3.81 -6.40
CA GLU A 62 2.51 -3.95 -6.10
C GLU A 62 1.67 -2.94 -6.87
N LYS A 63 2.15 -1.68 -6.98
CA LYS A 63 1.48 -0.61 -7.76
C LYS A 63 1.22 -1.04 -9.20
N VAL A 64 2.17 -1.73 -9.82
CA VAL A 64 2.06 -2.19 -11.21
C VAL A 64 1.25 -3.48 -11.32
N ILE A 65 1.50 -4.43 -10.41
CA ILE A 65 0.95 -5.79 -10.54
C ILE A 65 -0.51 -5.88 -10.11
N LEU A 66 -0.95 -5.17 -9.07
CA LEU A 66 -2.34 -5.28 -8.60
C LEU A 66 -3.35 -4.86 -9.66
N PRO A 67 -3.22 -3.70 -10.36
CA PRO A 67 -4.11 -3.35 -11.47
C PRO A 67 -4.03 -4.34 -12.63
N TYR A 68 -2.83 -4.78 -13.00
CA TYR A 68 -2.63 -5.77 -14.06
C TYR A 68 -3.37 -7.08 -13.76
N LEU A 69 -3.27 -7.58 -12.53
CA LEU A 69 -4.00 -8.77 -12.12
C LEU A 69 -5.51 -8.54 -12.05
N ALA A 70 -5.96 -7.34 -11.66
CA ALA A 70 -7.37 -6.98 -11.64
C ALA A 70 -7.98 -7.03 -13.06
N GLU A 71 -7.27 -6.51 -14.06
CA GLU A 71 -7.66 -6.65 -15.47
C GLU A 71 -7.69 -8.12 -15.89
N LYS A 72 -6.64 -8.88 -15.54
CA LYS A 72 -6.50 -10.28 -15.94
C LYS A 72 -7.59 -11.19 -15.38
N ILE A 73 -8.10 -10.92 -14.17
CA ILE A 73 -9.24 -11.67 -13.58
C ILE A 73 -10.59 -10.99 -13.76
N GLY A 74 -10.65 -9.89 -14.52
CA GLY A 74 -11.91 -9.23 -14.90
C GLY A 74 -12.60 -8.44 -13.79
N VAL A 75 -11.83 -7.93 -12.79
CA VAL A 75 -12.36 -7.13 -11.67
C VAL A 75 -11.79 -5.71 -11.62
N PHE A 76 -11.10 -5.27 -12.66
CA PHE A 76 -10.50 -3.93 -12.71
C PHE A 76 -11.57 -2.84 -12.54
N ASN A 77 -11.27 -1.89 -11.66
CA ASN A 77 -12.13 -0.75 -11.38
C ASN A 77 -11.33 0.56 -11.53
N PRO A 78 -11.63 1.42 -12.52
CA PRO A 78 -10.90 2.66 -12.75
C PRO A 78 -11.13 3.74 -11.67
N ASP A 79 -12.13 3.57 -10.81
CA ASP A 79 -12.39 4.48 -9.68
C ASP A 79 -11.44 4.23 -8.49
N ILE A 80 -10.57 3.23 -8.58
CA ILE A 80 -9.62 2.85 -7.53
C ILE A 80 -8.20 3.21 -7.98
N SER A 81 -7.47 3.92 -7.13
CA SER A 81 -6.06 4.26 -7.38
C SER A 81 -5.15 3.45 -6.46
N VAL A 82 -4.13 2.82 -7.05
CA VAL A 82 -3.08 2.13 -6.30
C VAL A 82 -1.89 3.07 -6.11
N ILE A 83 -1.60 3.41 -4.87
CA ILE A 83 -0.59 4.40 -4.48
C ILE A 83 0.63 3.70 -3.88
N ASP A 84 1.76 3.86 -4.54
CA ASP A 84 3.07 3.50 -4.00
C ASP A 84 3.49 4.49 -2.91
N CYS A 85 3.60 4.00 -1.68
CA CYS A 85 4.02 4.81 -0.52
C CYS A 85 5.55 4.90 -0.38
N GLY A 86 6.31 4.15 -1.19
CA GLY A 86 7.77 4.13 -1.23
C GLY A 86 8.41 3.23 -0.18
N SER A 87 7.72 2.89 0.88
CA SER A 87 8.13 1.88 1.86
C SER A 87 7.03 1.63 2.88
N LYS A 88 7.11 0.49 3.58
CA LYS A 88 6.24 0.14 4.71
C LYS A 88 6.23 1.22 5.81
N HIS A 89 7.37 1.87 6.05
CA HIS A 89 7.51 2.92 7.06
C HIS A 89 6.66 4.16 6.77
N ASN A 90 6.27 4.37 5.52
CA ASN A 90 5.44 5.49 5.12
C ASN A 90 3.94 5.19 5.20
N LEU A 91 3.52 3.92 5.22
CA LEU A 91 2.11 3.52 5.27
C LEU A 91 1.33 4.21 6.39
N PRO A 92 1.83 4.30 7.64
CA PRO A 92 1.14 5.00 8.72
C PRO A 92 0.78 6.45 8.40
N LEU A 93 1.65 7.13 7.64
CA LEU A 93 1.43 8.51 7.21
C LEU A 93 0.24 8.62 6.25
N TYR A 94 0.19 7.75 5.24
CA TYR A 94 -0.90 7.73 4.26
C TYR A 94 -2.24 7.31 4.88
N ILE A 95 -2.22 6.35 5.81
CA ILE A 95 -3.40 5.95 6.58
C ILE A 95 -3.96 7.15 7.35
N THR A 96 -3.10 7.89 8.07
CA THR A 96 -3.51 9.08 8.83
C THR A 96 -4.18 10.13 7.94
N VAL A 97 -3.64 10.34 6.73
CA VAL A 97 -4.22 11.28 5.77
C VAL A 97 -5.56 10.76 5.24
N ALA A 98 -5.65 9.48 4.85
CA ALA A 98 -6.89 8.90 4.35
C ALA A 98 -8.01 8.96 5.39
N GLU A 99 -7.72 8.64 6.65
CA GLU A 99 -8.68 8.76 7.77
C GLU A 99 -9.14 10.20 7.97
N ALA A 100 -8.23 11.17 7.89
CA ALA A 100 -8.56 12.58 8.10
C ALA A 100 -9.44 13.18 6.99
N PHE A 101 -9.32 12.65 5.77
CA PHE A 101 -10.14 13.06 4.62
C PHE A 101 -11.30 12.11 4.34
N GLU A 102 -11.52 11.10 5.19
CA GLU A 102 -12.55 10.08 5.05
C GLU A 102 -12.50 9.38 3.66
N ILE A 103 -11.30 9.11 3.18
CA ILE A 103 -11.07 8.40 1.94
C ILE A 103 -11.10 6.89 2.24
N PRO A 104 -11.98 6.09 1.62
CA PRO A 104 -11.96 4.64 1.78
C PRO A 104 -10.64 4.06 1.27
N TYR A 105 -10.03 3.15 2.03
CA TYR A 105 -8.74 2.61 1.66
C TYR A 105 -8.54 1.13 2.01
N LEU A 106 -7.61 0.50 1.29
CA LEU A 106 -7.02 -0.79 1.59
C LEU A 106 -5.52 -0.59 1.75
N VAL A 107 -4.93 -1.18 2.76
CA VAL A 107 -3.47 -1.28 2.91
C VAL A 107 -3.04 -2.68 2.53
N VAL A 108 -2.07 -2.80 1.64
CA VAL A 108 -1.43 -4.07 1.27
C VAL A 108 0.05 -3.96 1.59
N HIS A 109 0.54 -4.83 2.46
CA HIS A 109 1.95 -4.81 2.85
C HIS A 109 2.48 -6.21 3.12
N ASP A 110 3.81 -6.36 3.08
CA ASP A 110 4.49 -7.59 3.42
C ASP A 110 4.47 -7.85 4.93
N GLU A 111 4.47 -9.11 5.33
CA GLU A 111 4.62 -9.47 6.74
C GLU A 111 6.06 -9.21 7.22
N ASP A 112 7.06 -9.53 6.39
CA ASP A 112 8.49 -9.44 6.70
C ASP A 112 8.86 -10.16 8.02
N PRO A 113 8.52 -11.45 8.19
CA PRO A 113 8.73 -12.13 9.45
C PRO A 113 10.22 -12.23 9.78
N ILE A 114 10.54 -12.12 11.06
CA ILE A 114 11.88 -12.36 11.55
C ILE A 114 12.16 -13.88 11.45
N PRO A 115 13.23 -14.30 10.76
CA PRO A 115 13.54 -15.72 10.67
C PRO A 115 13.90 -16.30 12.04
N TYR A 116 13.51 -17.55 12.26
CA TYR A 116 13.92 -18.32 13.44
C TYR A 116 14.56 -19.64 13.04
N PRO A 117 15.80 -19.94 13.48
CA PRO A 117 16.68 -19.07 14.27
C PRO A 117 17.12 -17.83 13.50
N ILE A 118 17.47 -16.77 14.23
CA ILE A 118 18.03 -15.55 13.61
C ILE A 118 19.41 -15.92 13.04
N PRO A 119 19.71 -15.55 11.77
CA PRO A 119 21.01 -15.84 11.16
C PRO A 119 22.17 -15.26 11.96
N ASP A 120 23.21 -16.06 12.19
CA ASP A 120 24.38 -15.69 12.99
C ASP A 120 25.19 -14.56 12.37
N ASP A 121 25.09 -14.37 11.04
CA ASP A 121 25.77 -13.31 10.28
C ASP A 121 25.07 -11.94 10.37
N TRP A 122 23.92 -11.85 11.04
CA TRP A 122 23.23 -10.57 11.20
C TRP A 122 23.90 -9.69 12.26
N SER A 123 24.29 -8.46 11.86
CA SER A 123 24.69 -7.43 12.80
C SER A 123 23.54 -7.02 13.73
N GLU A 124 23.87 -6.48 14.91
CA GLU A 124 22.86 -5.98 15.83
C GLU A 124 22.02 -4.83 15.23
N GLU A 125 22.59 -4.03 14.34
CA GLU A 125 21.87 -3.01 13.60
C GLU A 125 20.82 -3.63 12.69
N LYS A 126 21.18 -4.65 11.91
CA LYS A 126 20.26 -5.39 11.05
C LYS A 126 19.13 -6.06 11.83
N LYS A 127 19.44 -6.66 12.98
CA LYS A 127 18.43 -7.25 13.87
C LYS A 127 17.42 -6.19 14.33
N ARG A 128 17.90 -5.02 14.77
CA ARG A 128 17.05 -3.90 15.20
C ARG A 128 16.20 -3.34 14.07
N GLU A 129 16.75 -3.20 12.87
CA GLU A 129 16.02 -2.77 11.69
C GLU A 129 14.88 -3.74 11.37
N LYS A 130 15.18 -5.04 11.31
CA LYS A 130 14.18 -6.08 11.06
C LYS A 130 13.10 -6.13 12.13
N GLN A 131 13.47 -5.96 13.40
CA GLN A 131 12.53 -5.87 14.49
C GLN A 131 11.58 -4.67 14.32
N ARG A 132 12.09 -3.48 14.01
CA ARG A 132 11.29 -2.28 13.76
C ARG A 132 10.35 -2.46 12.57
N THR A 133 10.83 -3.06 11.48
CA THR A 133 10.01 -3.34 10.30
C THR A 133 8.87 -4.31 10.63
N TYR A 134 9.14 -5.33 11.43
CA TYR A 134 8.12 -6.28 11.88
C TYR A 134 7.09 -5.65 12.83
N GLU A 135 7.52 -4.77 13.72
CA GLU A 135 6.63 -4.04 14.64
C GLU A 135 5.66 -3.10 13.91
N LEU A 136 6.01 -2.64 12.70
CA LEU A 136 5.09 -1.87 11.87
C LEU A 136 3.82 -2.63 11.49
N ASN A 137 3.85 -3.96 11.44
CA ASN A 137 2.65 -4.76 11.18
C ASN A 137 1.55 -4.46 12.21
N LYS A 138 1.95 -4.43 13.49
CA LYS A 138 1.02 -4.09 14.58
C LYS A 138 0.57 -2.63 14.51
N MET A 139 1.51 -1.71 14.29
CA MET A 139 1.20 -0.28 14.18
C MET A 139 0.19 -0.01 13.04
N ILE A 140 0.39 -0.62 11.88
CA ILE A 140 -0.52 -0.50 10.73
C ILE A 140 -1.90 -1.05 11.09
N ALA A 141 -1.96 -2.25 11.68
CA ALA A 141 -3.22 -2.86 12.08
C ALA A 141 -3.99 -2.01 13.11
N ASP A 142 -3.27 -1.41 14.07
CA ASP A 142 -3.88 -0.54 15.11
C ASP A 142 -4.38 0.80 14.53
N LEU A 143 -3.75 1.30 13.44
CA LEU A 143 -4.14 2.54 12.79
C LEU A 143 -5.34 2.37 11.85
N VAL A 144 -5.47 1.21 11.21
CA VAL A 144 -6.56 0.96 10.25
C VAL A 144 -7.90 0.85 10.98
N LYS A 145 -8.84 1.71 10.60
CA LYS A 145 -10.17 1.79 11.25
C LYS A 145 -11.28 1.45 10.28
N THR A 146 -12.11 0.49 10.66
CA THR A 146 -13.37 0.22 9.96
C THR A 146 -14.40 1.34 10.23
N PRO A 147 -15.29 1.68 9.30
CA PRO A 147 -15.50 1.02 8.00
C PRO A 147 -14.63 1.55 6.85
N LEU A 148 -13.81 2.59 7.05
CA LEU A 148 -13.04 3.24 5.98
C LEU A 148 -11.87 2.37 5.52
N GLY A 149 -11.14 1.81 6.47
CA GLY A 149 -9.89 1.09 6.24
C GLY A 149 -10.02 -0.43 6.28
N GLN A 150 -9.22 -1.07 5.47
CA GLN A 150 -8.96 -2.51 5.46
C GLN A 150 -7.46 -2.76 5.35
N VAL A 151 -6.99 -3.92 5.79
CA VAL A 151 -5.59 -4.34 5.66
C VAL A 151 -5.49 -5.78 5.17
N GLU A 152 -4.61 -6.01 4.20
CA GLU A 152 -4.20 -7.33 3.72
C GLU A 152 -2.69 -7.47 3.85
N VAL A 153 -2.27 -8.54 4.52
CA VAL A 153 -0.84 -8.81 4.78
C VAL A 153 -0.37 -9.93 3.87
N LEU A 154 0.66 -9.71 3.08
CA LEU A 154 1.30 -10.71 2.24
C LEU A 154 2.39 -11.44 3.04
N SER A 155 2.18 -12.71 3.31
CA SER A 155 3.12 -13.52 4.09
C SER A 155 3.86 -14.52 3.21
N PRO A 156 5.16 -14.63 3.33
CA PRO A 156 6.02 -13.75 4.13
C PRO A 156 6.34 -12.43 3.44
N ASP A 157 6.26 -12.36 2.13
CA ASP A 157 6.49 -11.22 1.25
C ASP A 157 5.70 -11.40 -0.07
N PHE A 158 5.61 -10.31 -0.86
CA PHE A 158 4.92 -10.30 -2.15
C PHE A 158 5.50 -11.36 -3.10
N GLU A 159 6.82 -11.43 -3.27
CA GLU A 159 7.45 -12.31 -4.23
C GLU A 159 7.11 -13.78 -3.95
N ARG A 160 7.14 -14.20 -2.69
CA ARG A 160 6.79 -15.57 -2.30
C ARG A 160 5.29 -15.82 -2.40
N ALA A 161 4.46 -14.85 -2.02
CA ALA A 161 3.02 -14.95 -2.17
C ALA A 161 2.61 -15.04 -3.64
N ALA A 162 3.37 -14.39 -4.52
CA ALA A 162 3.18 -14.35 -5.97
C ALA A 162 3.81 -15.53 -6.71
N GLY A 163 4.73 -16.29 -6.08
CA GLY A 163 5.52 -17.33 -6.74
C GLY A 163 6.58 -16.76 -7.69
N VAL A 164 6.98 -15.49 -7.53
CA VAL A 164 7.98 -14.83 -8.36
C VAL A 164 9.38 -15.12 -7.84
N SER A 165 10.31 -15.45 -8.74
CA SER A 165 11.69 -15.73 -8.38
C SER A 165 12.47 -14.46 -8.05
N LYS A 166 13.09 -14.40 -6.88
CA LYS A 166 13.96 -13.28 -6.47
C LYS A 166 15.14 -13.06 -7.42
N SER A 167 15.72 -14.12 -7.99
CA SER A 167 16.84 -14.01 -8.92
C SER A 167 16.48 -13.33 -10.23
N GLN A 168 15.24 -13.38 -10.67
CA GLN A 168 14.75 -12.63 -11.83
C GLN A 168 14.59 -11.15 -11.50
N GLY A 169 14.10 -10.84 -10.30
CA GLY A 169 13.96 -9.46 -9.83
C GLY A 169 15.30 -8.72 -9.70
N GLU A 170 16.35 -9.41 -9.28
CA GLU A 170 17.71 -8.85 -9.21
C GLU A 170 18.28 -8.47 -10.58
N LYS A 171 17.91 -9.19 -11.64
CA LYS A 171 18.42 -8.97 -12.99
C LYS A 171 17.64 -7.94 -13.80
N LYS A 172 16.33 -7.90 -13.66
CA LYS A 172 15.42 -7.11 -14.51
C LYS A 172 14.66 -6.01 -13.76
N GLY A 173 14.76 -5.95 -12.45
CA GLY A 173 13.86 -5.19 -11.58
C GLY A 173 12.62 -5.99 -11.19
N LYS A 174 12.16 -5.80 -9.95
CA LYS A 174 11.11 -6.63 -9.36
C LYS A 174 9.76 -6.51 -10.09
N ALA A 175 9.36 -5.30 -10.43
CA ALA A 175 8.10 -5.05 -11.13
C ALA A 175 8.05 -5.73 -12.51
N LEU A 176 9.13 -5.61 -13.29
CA LEU A 176 9.20 -6.24 -14.61
C LEU A 176 9.25 -7.77 -14.52
N ALA A 177 10.00 -8.30 -13.56
CA ALA A 177 10.05 -9.75 -13.34
C ALA A 177 8.68 -10.32 -12.95
N ALA A 178 7.92 -9.60 -12.14
CA ALA A 178 6.57 -9.97 -11.74
C ALA A 178 5.59 -9.89 -12.92
N LEU A 179 5.69 -8.85 -13.76
CA LEU A 179 4.89 -8.74 -14.99
C LEU A 179 5.17 -9.90 -15.95
N ASP A 180 6.45 -10.20 -16.23
CA ASP A 180 6.84 -11.34 -17.09
C ASP A 180 6.28 -12.67 -16.54
N HIS A 181 6.37 -12.86 -15.23
CA HIS A 181 5.81 -14.04 -14.58
C HIS A 181 4.30 -14.16 -14.82
N PHE A 182 3.55 -13.12 -14.45
CA PHE A 182 2.09 -13.15 -14.57
C PHE A 182 1.59 -13.05 -16.02
N ALA A 183 2.38 -12.58 -16.96
CA ALA A 183 2.05 -12.65 -18.38
C ALA A 183 1.92 -14.11 -18.86
N SER A 184 2.73 -15.01 -18.31
CA SER A 184 2.74 -16.44 -18.64
C SER A 184 1.79 -17.31 -17.80
N VAL A 185 1.22 -16.77 -16.73
CA VAL A 185 0.32 -17.50 -15.80
C VAL A 185 -1.13 -17.23 -16.19
N ASP A 186 -1.93 -18.24 -16.40
CA ASP A 186 -3.37 -18.09 -16.65
C ASP A 186 -4.10 -17.53 -15.41
N ALA A 187 -5.21 -16.82 -15.63
CA ALA A 187 -6.00 -16.21 -14.56
C ALA A 187 -6.42 -17.22 -13.46
N GLU A 188 -6.72 -18.45 -13.87
CA GLU A 188 -7.10 -19.52 -12.95
C GLU A 188 -5.96 -19.94 -12.03
N ASN A 189 -4.72 -19.87 -12.52
CA ASN A 189 -3.51 -20.30 -11.83
C ASN A 189 -2.85 -19.20 -10.96
N ILE A 190 -3.41 -17.99 -10.95
CA ILE A 190 -2.97 -16.93 -10.03
C ILE A 190 -3.23 -17.40 -8.59
N PRO A 191 -2.26 -17.29 -7.65
CA PRO A 191 -2.43 -17.70 -6.27
C PRO A 191 -3.69 -17.07 -5.64
N GLU A 192 -4.51 -17.88 -4.95
CA GLU A 192 -5.79 -17.43 -4.36
C GLU A 192 -5.60 -16.29 -3.36
N ARG A 193 -4.47 -16.23 -2.70
CA ARG A 193 -4.13 -15.11 -1.81
C ARG A 193 -4.05 -13.79 -2.56
N LEU A 194 -3.41 -13.76 -3.72
CA LEU A 194 -3.37 -12.55 -4.57
C LEU A 194 -4.74 -12.25 -5.17
N LYS A 195 -5.48 -13.26 -5.62
CA LYS A 195 -6.86 -13.05 -6.09
C LYS A 195 -7.74 -12.41 -5.02
N ARG A 196 -7.56 -12.80 -3.75
CA ARG A 196 -8.29 -12.20 -2.63
C ARG A 196 -7.93 -10.72 -2.47
N VAL A 197 -6.64 -10.40 -2.46
CA VAL A 197 -6.17 -9.00 -2.42
C VAL A 197 -6.73 -8.20 -3.58
N VAL A 198 -6.61 -8.73 -4.81
CA VAL A 198 -7.08 -8.06 -6.03
C VAL A 198 -8.60 -7.86 -6.05
N ARG A 199 -9.39 -8.79 -5.48
CA ARG A 199 -10.85 -8.61 -5.35
C ARG A 199 -11.23 -7.62 -4.25
N ALA A 200 -10.34 -7.36 -3.29
CA ALA A 200 -10.53 -6.34 -2.27
C ALA A 200 -10.12 -4.93 -2.76
N VAL A 201 -9.37 -4.87 -3.87
CA VAL A 201 -9.03 -3.66 -4.65
C VAL A 201 -10.25 -3.24 -5.56
#